data_12cf6d1f9c2b0ee3db5934d79bd6ebcb
#
_entry.id   12cf6d1f9c2b0ee3db5934d79bd6ebcb
#
_cell.length_a   1.000
_cell.length_b   1.000
_cell.length_c   1.000
_cell.angle_alpha   90.00
_cell.angle_beta   90.00
_cell.angle_gamma   90.00
#
_symmetry.space_group_name_H-M   'P 1'
#
loop_
_entity.id
_entity.type
_entity.pdbx_description
1 polymer ?
#
loop_
_entity_poly.entity_id
_entity_poly.type
_entity_poly.pdbx_seq_one_letter_code
_entity_poly.pdbx_strand_id
1 'polypeptide(L)'
;WREQRWDNFCLVTPNWQCKLPGFPYDGDDPHGFMLRDDIVAYLERYARSFNAPLREGVNVQRVVKRDSRFTLFTSLGELQADQVVVAVGNYHRPRFPELAARLPERIVQIHSAHYKSAQQMPEG
;
A
#
# COMPACT_ATOMS: atom_id res chain seq x y z
N TRP A 1 -1.63 -2.87 -2.64
CA TRP A 1 -2.85 -3.18 -1.91
C TRP A 1 -3.31 -4.61 -2.17
N ARG A 2 -3.48 -5.07 -3.39
CA ARG A 2 -4.01 -6.39 -3.76
C ARG A 2 -3.27 -7.55 -3.07
N GLU A 3 -1.95 -7.50 -3.05
CA GLU A 3 -1.10 -8.63 -2.62
C GLU A 3 -0.45 -8.43 -1.25
N GLN A 4 -0.32 -7.19 -0.78
CA GLN A 4 0.46 -6.87 0.41
C GLN A 4 -0.39 -6.73 1.68
N ARG A 5 -1.70 -6.87 1.59
CA ARG A 5 -2.62 -6.86 2.73
C ARG A 5 -3.12 -8.28 3.02
N TRP A 6 -3.58 -8.50 4.24
CA TRP A 6 -4.21 -9.76 4.62
C TRP A 6 -5.60 -9.90 4.00
N ASP A 7 -6.13 -11.11 3.98
CA ASP A 7 -7.29 -11.45 3.16
C ASP A 7 -8.57 -10.72 3.56
N ASN A 8 -8.82 -10.60 4.86
CA ASN A 8 -9.97 -9.88 5.41
C ASN A 8 -9.63 -8.45 5.85
N PHE A 9 -8.64 -7.82 5.21
CA PHE A 9 -8.31 -6.42 5.50
C PHE A 9 -9.50 -5.51 5.20
N CYS A 10 -9.78 -4.58 6.12
CA CYS A 10 -10.67 -3.46 5.88
C CYS A 10 -10.01 -2.15 6.29
N LEU A 11 -10.51 -1.04 5.77
CA LEU A 11 -10.11 0.28 6.25
C LEU A 11 -10.59 0.49 7.68
N VAL A 12 -9.85 1.29 8.43
CA VAL A 12 -10.28 1.82 9.73
C VAL A 12 -10.97 3.19 9.61
N THR A 13 -11.03 3.70 8.38
CA THR A 13 -11.71 4.95 8.03
C THR A 13 -13.08 4.62 7.47
N PRO A 14 -14.17 5.13 8.05
CA PRO A 14 -15.52 4.87 7.55
C PRO A 14 -15.70 5.44 6.14
N ASN A 15 -16.58 4.80 5.37
CA ASN A 15 -16.73 5.06 3.94
C ASN A 15 -17.09 6.52 3.61
N TRP A 16 -17.89 7.19 4.45
CA TRP A 16 -18.25 8.60 4.25
C TRP A 16 -17.04 9.57 4.32
N GLN A 17 -15.94 9.15 4.94
CA GLN A 17 -14.69 9.91 4.97
C GLN A 17 -13.79 9.59 3.76
N CYS A 18 -14.07 8.51 3.04
CA CYS A 18 -13.31 8.12 1.87
C CYS A 18 -13.72 8.98 0.68
N LYS A 19 -13.01 10.10 0.53
CA LYS A 19 -13.22 11.03 -0.57
C LYS A 19 -11.88 11.47 -1.15
N LEU A 20 -11.73 11.26 -2.42
CA LEU A 20 -10.65 11.81 -3.23
C LEU A 20 -11.14 13.08 -3.96
N PRO A 21 -10.27 13.95 -4.45
CA PRO A 21 -10.69 15.17 -5.15
C PRO A 21 -11.69 14.88 -6.28
N GLY A 22 -12.90 15.42 -6.14
CA GLY A 22 -13.99 15.19 -7.10
C GLY A 22 -14.54 13.76 -7.14
N PHE A 23 -14.16 12.89 -6.18
CA PHE A 23 -14.51 11.47 -6.21
C PHE A 23 -14.82 10.95 -4.80
N PRO A 24 -16.01 11.28 -4.25
CA PRO A 24 -16.44 10.78 -2.95
C PRO A 24 -16.81 9.29 -3.04
N TYR A 25 -16.93 8.64 -1.88
CA TYR A 25 -17.57 7.32 -1.81
C TYR A 25 -19.02 7.40 -2.31
N ASP A 26 -19.40 6.48 -3.16
CA ASP A 26 -20.69 6.41 -3.87
C ASP A 26 -21.51 5.14 -3.58
N GLY A 27 -21.09 4.36 -2.57
CA GLY A 27 -21.80 3.14 -2.19
C GLY A 27 -22.92 3.37 -1.17
N ASP A 28 -23.67 2.31 -0.89
CA ASP A 28 -24.89 2.34 -0.07
C ASP A 28 -24.66 2.27 1.44
N ASP A 29 -23.42 1.96 1.87
CA ASP A 29 -23.05 1.87 3.28
C ASP A 29 -22.03 2.95 3.70
N PRO A 30 -22.46 4.18 3.93
CA PRO A 30 -21.56 5.27 4.30
C PRO A 30 -20.90 5.09 5.68
N HIS A 31 -21.51 4.34 6.57
CA HIS A 31 -21.01 4.11 7.94
C HIS A 31 -20.18 2.83 8.07
N GLY A 32 -20.17 1.98 7.08
CA GLY A 32 -19.31 0.81 7.00
C GLY A 32 -17.86 1.14 6.62
N PHE A 33 -17.10 0.09 6.34
CA PHE A 33 -15.67 0.16 6.03
C PHE A 33 -15.39 -0.68 4.80
N MET A 34 -14.75 -0.07 3.79
CA MET A 34 -14.35 -0.80 2.58
C MET A 34 -13.40 -1.94 2.90
N LEU A 35 -13.70 -3.11 2.40
CA LEU A 35 -12.79 -4.25 2.38
C LEU A 35 -11.64 -4.00 1.38
N ARG A 36 -10.60 -4.84 1.43
CA ARG A 36 -9.41 -4.72 0.58
C ARG A 36 -9.77 -4.54 -0.90
N ASP A 37 -10.65 -5.38 -1.40
CA ASP A 37 -10.97 -5.40 -2.84
C ASP A 37 -11.85 -4.22 -3.23
N ASP A 38 -12.71 -3.74 -2.33
CA ASP A 38 -13.50 -2.52 -2.53
C ASP A 38 -12.62 -1.27 -2.62
N ILE A 39 -11.58 -1.20 -1.76
CA ILE A 39 -10.59 -0.11 -1.80
C ILE A 39 -9.86 -0.12 -3.14
N VAL A 40 -9.42 -1.28 -3.59
CA VAL A 40 -8.72 -1.41 -4.87
C VAL A 40 -9.65 -0.95 -6.00
N ALA A 41 -10.88 -1.43 -6.03
CA ALA A 41 -11.87 -1.03 -7.03
C ALA A 41 -12.16 0.48 -7.00
N TYR A 42 -12.28 1.07 -5.80
CA TYR A 42 -12.46 2.51 -5.62
C TYR A 42 -11.29 3.31 -6.21
N LEU A 43 -10.05 2.93 -5.88
CA LEU A 43 -8.85 3.59 -6.40
C LEU A 43 -8.70 3.43 -7.92
N GLU A 44 -9.04 2.27 -8.47
CA GLU A 44 -9.03 2.04 -9.92
C GLU A 44 -10.08 2.89 -10.65
N ARG A 45 -11.30 3.00 -10.10
CA ARG A 45 -12.33 3.90 -10.66
C ARG A 45 -11.86 5.34 -10.63
N TYR A 46 -11.24 5.78 -9.51
CA TYR A 46 -10.67 7.11 -9.41
C TYR A 46 -9.59 7.35 -10.47
N ALA A 47 -8.63 6.46 -10.59
CA ALA A 47 -7.56 6.59 -11.59
C ALA A 47 -8.11 6.64 -13.03
N ARG A 48 -9.15 5.85 -13.34
CA ARG A 48 -9.82 5.89 -14.64
C ARG A 48 -10.57 7.19 -14.89
N SER A 49 -11.12 7.83 -13.85
CA SER A 49 -11.95 9.04 -14.02
C SER A 49 -11.19 10.22 -14.64
N PHE A 50 -9.87 10.26 -14.53
CA PHE A 50 -9.03 11.28 -15.18
C PHE A 50 -7.91 10.67 -16.04
N ASN A 51 -8.05 9.41 -16.41
CA ASN A 51 -7.10 8.67 -17.25
C ASN A 51 -5.65 8.74 -16.74
N ALA A 52 -5.46 8.45 -15.44
CA ALA A 52 -4.13 8.50 -14.80
C ALA A 52 -3.10 7.64 -15.55
N PRO A 53 -1.90 8.17 -15.86
CA PRO A 53 -0.85 7.42 -16.57
C PRO A 53 -0.12 6.45 -15.61
N LEU A 54 -0.82 5.44 -15.12
CA LEU A 54 -0.30 4.46 -14.18
C LEU A 54 0.66 3.48 -14.86
N ARG A 55 1.74 3.16 -14.17
CA ARG A 55 2.68 2.09 -14.51
C ARG A 55 2.90 1.22 -13.28
N GLU A 56 2.15 0.15 -13.19
CA GLU A 56 2.29 -0.84 -12.12
C GLU A 56 3.44 -1.82 -12.41
N GLY A 57 3.91 -2.53 -11.39
CA GLY A 57 5.02 -3.49 -11.52
C GLY A 57 6.40 -2.87 -11.76
N VAL A 58 6.52 -1.55 -11.65
CA VAL A 58 7.78 -0.84 -11.83
C VAL A 58 8.44 -0.58 -10.47
N ASN A 59 9.60 -1.17 -10.26
CA ASN A 59 10.38 -0.92 -9.06
C ASN A 59 11.33 0.26 -9.28
N VAL A 60 11.16 1.33 -8.50
CA VAL A 60 12.09 2.47 -8.49
C VAL A 60 13.20 2.17 -7.47
N GLN A 61 14.41 1.95 -7.96
CA GLN A 61 15.56 1.56 -7.17
C GLN A 61 16.32 2.78 -6.60
N ARG A 62 16.38 3.86 -7.37
CA ARG A 62 17.13 5.06 -7.00
C ARG A 62 16.56 6.28 -7.70
N VAL A 63 16.56 7.40 -7.00
CA VAL A 63 16.24 8.73 -7.55
C VAL A 63 17.44 9.62 -7.32
N VAL A 64 17.92 10.29 -8.37
CA VAL A 64 19.04 11.22 -8.33
C VAL A 64 18.61 12.55 -8.90
N LYS A 65 18.86 13.63 -8.17
CA LYS A 65 18.70 14.99 -8.71
C LYS A 65 20.01 15.42 -9.35
N ARG A 66 19.95 15.84 -10.60
CA ARG A 66 21.06 16.48 -11.32
C ARG A 66 20.56 17.81 -11.87
N ASP A 67 21.19 18.87 -11.46
CA ASP A 67 20.77 20.25 -11.81
C ASP A 67 19.30 20.50 -11.44
N SER A 68 18.45 20.75 -12.40
CA SER A 68 17.01 21.02 -12.20
C SER A 68 16.11 19.79 -12.41
N ARG A 69 16.66 18.63 -12.79
CA ARG A 69 15.90 17.43 -13.15
C ARG A 69 16.20 16.24 -12.27
N PHE A 70 15.26 15.31 -12.20
CA PHE A 70 15.41 14.03 -11.53
C PHE A 70 15.59 12.92 -12.55
N THR A 71 16.52 12.01 -12.27
CA THR A 71 16.64 10.72 -12.96
C THR A 71 16.22 9.61 -12.01
N LEU A 72 15.23 8.82 -12.43
CA LEU A 72 14.73 7.66 -11.72
C LEU A 72 15.29 6.41 -12.39
N PHE A 73 16.01 5.60 -11.63
CA PHE A 73 16.49 4.29 -12.08
C PHE A 73 15.45 3.25 -11.69
N THR A 74 14.88 2.60 -12.69
CA THR A 74 13.76 1.68 -12.50
C THR A 74 14.05 0.30 -13.09
N SER A 75 13.23 -0.68 -12.73
CA SER A 75 13.30 -2.03 -13.32
C SER A 75 13.03 -2.06 -14.83
N LEU A 76 12.48 -0.99 -15.40
CA LEU A 76 12.19 -0.86 -16.83
C LEU A 76 13.12 0.17 -17.55
N GLY A 77 14.20 0.58 -16.90
CA GLY A 77 15.13 1.57 -17.43
C GLY A 77 15.06 2.92 -16.71
N GLU A 78 15.68 3.93 -17.29
CA GLU A 78 15.76 5.27 -16.72
C GLU A 78 14.58 6.13 -17.17
N LEU A 79 14.03 6.90 -16.22
CA LEU A 79 13.02 7.93 -16.48
C LEU A 79 13.56 9.27 -16.00
N GLN A 80 13.18 10.33 -16.70
CA GLN A 80 13.48 11.71 -16.27
C GLN A 80 12.19 12.43 -15.89
N ALA A 81 12.28 13.26 -14.84
CA ALA A 81 11.17 14.07 -14.36
C ALA A 81 11.67 15.41 -13.84
N ASP A 82 10.85 16.44 -13.97
CA ASP A 82 11.13 17.75 -13.40
C ASP A 82 10.74 17.80 -11.91
N GLN A 83 9.77 16.96 -11.51
CA GLN A 83 9.30 16.83 -10.13
C GLN A 83 9.07 15.36 -9.78
N VAL A 84 9.33 15.00 -8.51
CA VAL A 84 9.08 13.66 -7.97
C VAL A 84 8.37 13.78 -6.64
N VAL A 85 7.26 13.06 -6.48
CA VAL A 85 6.56 12.91 -5.22
C VAL A 85 6.82 11.51 -4.69
N VAL A 86 7.39 11.41 -3.49
CA VAL A 86 7.63 10.14 -2.80
C VAL A 86 6.43 9.86 -1.89
N ALA A 87 5.55 8.95 -2.32
CA ALA A 87 4.31 8.59 -1.63
C ALA A 87 4.27 7.11 -1.24
N VAL A 88 5.40 6.57 -0.82
CA VAL A 88 5.60 5.13 -0.58
C VAL A 88 5.00 4.61 0.73
N GLY A 89 4.61 5.48 1.65
CA GLY A 89 4.13 5.08 2.98
C GLY A 89 5.25 4.54 3.89
N ASN A 90 4.87 4.01 5.06
CA ASN A 90 5.82 3.60 6.11
C ASN A 90 5.97 2.07 6.25
N TYR A 91 5.28 1.27 5.44
CA TYR A 91 5.14 -0.17 5.66
C TYR A 91 6.05 -1.05 4.80
N HIS A 92 7.08 -0.48 4.15
CA HIS A 92 7.96 -1.22 3.24
C HIS A 92 8.99 -2.11 3.92
N ARG A 93 9.39 -1.75 5.15
CA ARG A 93 10.39 -2.52 5.90
C ARG A 93 9.77 -2.94 7.21
N PRO A 94 9.45 -4.23 7.36
CA PRO A 94 9.06 -4.80 8.64
C PRO A 94 10.11 -4.48 9.71
N ARG A 95 9.67 -3.95 10.83
CA ARG A 95 10.53 -3.72 12.00
C ARG A 95 9.94 -4.48 13.17
N PHE A 96 10.77 -5.30 13.77
CA PHE A 96 10.46 -5.94 15.05
C PHE A 96 11.08 -5.09 16.18
N PRO A 97 10.39 -4.88 17.30
CA PRO A 97 10.98 -4.24 18.46
C PRO A 97 12.09 -5.13 19.04
N GLU A 98 13.05 -4.53 19.76
CA GLU A 98 14.16 -5.28 20.36
C GLU A 98 13.70 -6.39 21.31
N LEU A 99 12.54 -6.22 21.93
CA LEU A 99 11.90 -7.25 22.75
C LEU A 99 11.67 -8.56 21.98
N ALA A 100 11.44 -8.50 20.69
CA ALA A 100 11.21 -9.68 19.84
C ALA A 100 12.36 -10.69 19.92
N ALA A 101 13.61 -10.22 19.99
CA ALA A 101 14.79 -11.07 20.12
C ALA A 101 14.90 -11.77 21.50
N ARG A 102 14.10 -11.34 22.48
CA ARG A 102 14.09 -11.89 23.84
C ARG A 102 12.97 -12.91 24.08
N LEU A 103 12.08 -13.07 23.10
CA LEU A 103 11.00 -14.04 23.18
C LEU A 103 11.54 -15.45 22.88
N PRO A 104 11.01 -16.49 23.58
CA PRO A 104 11.36 -17.87 23.29
C PRO A 104 11.07 -18.25 21.84
N GLU A 105 11.91 -19.11 21.24
CA GLU A 105 11.75 -19.56 19.84
C GLU A 105 10.41 -20.23 19.53
N ARG A 106 9.76 -20.85 20.55
CA ARG A 106 8.43 -21.45 20.40
C ARG A 106 7.32 -20.43 20.12
N ILE A 107 7.57 -19.13 20.33
CA ILE A 107 6.61 -18.08 20.07
C ILE A 107 6.77 -17.61 18.62
N VAL A 108 5.77 -17.90 17.80
CA VAL A 108 5.74 -17.44 16.42
C VAL A 108 5.60 -15.92 16.38
N GLN A 109 6.53 -15.29 15.72
CA GLN A 109 6.53 -13.85 15.52
C GLN A 109 6.28 -13.56 14.05
N ILE A 110 5.23 -12.82 13.74
CA ILE A 110 4.89 -12.43 12.38
C ILE A 110 4.65 -10.93 12.31
N HIS A 111 5.18 -10.30 11.30
CA HIS A 111 4.89 -8.90 11.00
C HIS A 111 3.64 -8.81 10.11
N SER A 112 2.82 -7.76 10.26
CA SER A 112 1.61 -7.54 9.46
C SER A 112 1.84 -7.53 7.95
N ALA A 113 3.06 -7.23 7.49
CA ALA A 113 3.43 -7.33 6.08
C ALA A 113 3.45 -8.78 5.55
N HIS A 114 3.62 -9.77 6.43
CA HIS A 114 3.71 -11.19 6.07
C HIS A 114 2.46 -11.98 6.49
N TYR A 115 1.63 -11.43 7.36
CA TYR A 115 0.37 -12.05 7.76
C TYR A 115 -0.65 -11.97 6.63
N LYS A 116 -1.31 -13.09 6.30
CA LYS A 116 -2.38 -13.18 5.31
C LYS A 116 -3.70 -13.60 5.92
N SER A 117 -3.69 -14.64 6.73
CA SER A 117 -4.91 -15.18 7.34
C SER A 117 -4.59 -15.94 8.63
N ALA A 118 -5.62 -16.22 9.43
CA ALA A 118 -5.50 -16.99 10.66
C ALA A 118 -4.99 -18.42 10.40
N GLN A 119 -5.26 -19.00 9.21
CA GLN A 119 -4.81 -20.33 8.82
C GLN A 119 -3.27 -20.47 8.72
N GLN A 120 -2.55 -19.34 8.66
CA GLN A 120 -1.08 -19.34 8.70
C GLN A 120 -0.52 -19.51 10.12
N MET A 121 -1.36 -19.35 11.13
CA MET A 121 -0.92 -19.42 12.51
C MET A 121 -0.96 -20.86 13.00
N PRO A 122 0.03 -21.29 13.82
CA PRO A 122 -0.04 -22.59 14.48
C PRO A 122 -1.25 -22.63 15.41
N GLU A 123 -1.79 -23.81 15.58
CA GLU A 123 -2.78 -24.07 16.62
C GLU A 123 -2.14 -23.82 18.00
N GLY A 124 -2.83 -23.04 18.87
CA GLY A 124 -2.37 -22.67 20.19
C GLY A 124 -2.79 -23.69 21.25
#